data_676bba41c1b8fe25b6656494e157c9d0
#
_entry.id   676bba41c1b8fe25b6656494e157c9d0
#
_cell.length_a   1.000
_cell.length_b   1.000
_cell.length_c   1.000
_cell.angle_alpha   90.00
_cell.angle_beta   90.00
_cell.angle_gamma   90.00
#
_symmetry.space_group_name_H-M   'P 1'
#
loop_
_entity.id
_entity.type
_entity.pdbx_description
1 polymer ?
#
loop_
_entity_poly.entity_id
_entity_poly.type
_entity_poly.pdbx_seq_one_letter_code
_entity_poly.pdbx_strand_id
1 'polypeptide(L)'
;MDPLLAFAPNLLVLLAAYLLGSIPSGWLAARWLAGVDLRQQGSGSTGATNVLRVVGKGPALVVFLVDVLKGTAAVLLAKAVLQPLGSFTTASDWWVVAAGLAALAGHSWPVWLGWRG
;
A
#
# COMPACT_ATOMS: atom_id res chain seq x y z
N MET A 1 -24.20 22.00 3.99
CA MET A 1 -23.54 21.00 3.14
C MET A 1 -24.02 19.61 3.53
N ASP A 2 -24.28 18.76 2.55
CA ASP A 2 -24.62 17.36 2.79
C ASP A 2 -23.52 16.69 3.61
N PRO A 3 -23.84 16.01 4.72
CA PRO A 3 -22.83 15.30 5.52
C PRO A 3 -22.00 14.29 4.73
N LEU A 4 -22.59 13.64 3.73
CA LEU A 4 -21.87 12.69 2.88
C LEU A 4 -20.82 13.40 2.04
N LEU A 5 -21.09 14.60 1.54
CA LEU A 5 -20.13 15.39 0.78
C LEU A 5 -18.98 15.89 1.65
N ALA A 6 -19.23 16.09 2.96
CA ALA A 6 -18.18 16.51 3.89
C ALA A 6 -17.11 15.44 4.06
N PHE A 7 -17.47 14.16 3.94
CA PHE A 7 -16.52 13.03 4.06
C PHE A 7 -15.92 12.60 2.73
N ALA A 8 -16.32 13.21 1.59
CA ALA A 8 -15.80 12.80 0.29
C ALA A 8 -14.28 12.85 0.20
N PRO A 9 -13.58 13.93 0.63
CA PRO A 9 -12.12 13.95 0.60
C PRO A 9 -11.49 12.84 1.43
N ASN A 10 -12.07 12.52 2.59
CA ASN A 10 -11.58 11.46 3.47
C ASN A 10 -11.68 10.09 2.80
N LEU A 11 -12.83 9.79 2.18
CA LEU A 11 -13.04 8.53 1.49
C LEU A 11 -12.15 8.40 0.26
N LEU A 12 -11.94 9.48 -0.49
CA LEU A 12 -11.04 9.47 -1.64
C LEU A 12 -9.58 9.24 -1.21
N VAL A 13 -9.16 9.80 -0.09
CA VAL A 13 -7.82 9.57 0.47
C VAL A 13 -7.66 8.11 0.88
N LEU A 14 -8.67 7.50 1.52
CA LEU A 14 -8.61 6.08 1.86
C LEU A 14 -8.51 5.20 0.63
N LEU A 15 -9.27 5.51 -0.42
CA LEU A 15 -9.19 4.78 -1.69
C LEU A 15 -7.81 4.92 -2.31
N ALA A 16 -7.26 6.14 -2.36
CA ALA A 16 -5.93 6.37 -2.90
C ALA A 16 -4.85 5.64 -2.09
N ALA A 17 -4.96 5.64 -0.76
CA ALA A 17 -4.05 4.92 0.12
C ALA A 17 -4.11 3.41 -0.13
N TYR A 18 -5.31 2.86 -0.28
CA TYR A 18 -5.49 1.45 -0.62
C TYR A 18 -4.85 1.12 -1.96
N LEU A 19 -5.07 1.94 -2.98
CA LEU A 19 -4.49 1.72 -4.32
C LEU A 19 -2.97 1.82 -4.31
N LEU A 20 -2.39 2.75 -3.55
CA LEU A 20 -0.95 2.84 -3.36
C LEU A 20 -0.40 1.57 -2.70
N GLY A 21 -1.05 1.15 -1.62
CA GLY A 21 -0.67 -0.09 -0.93
C GLY A 21 -0.81 -1.32 -1.81
N SER A 22 -1.76 -1.30 -2.75
CA SER A 22 -2.03 -2.40 -3.67
C SER A 22 -0.96 -2.60 -4.74
N ILE A 23 -0.01 -1.68 -4.91
CA ILE A 23 1.08 -1.86 -5.86
C ILE A 23 1.81 -3.16 -5.54
N PRO A 24 1.75 -4.18 -6.44
CA PRO A 24 2.26 -5.52 -6.13
C PRO A 24 3.75 -5.63 -6.42
N SER A 25 4.57 -4.91 -5.66
CA SER A 25 6.01 -4.79 -5.90
C SER A 25 6.73 -6.13 -5.90
N GLY A 26 6.43 -7.02 -4.96
CA GLY A 26 7.04 -8.35 -4.91
C GLY A 26 6.65 -9.22 -6.09
N TRP A 27 5.38 -9.22 -6.44
CA TRP A 27 4.88 -9.95 -7.61
C TRP A 27 5.51 -9.43 -8.90
N LEU A 28 5.59 -8.10 -9.06
CA LEU A 28 6.21 -7.47 -10.23
C LEU A 28 7.69 -7.81 -10.32
N ALA A 29 8.43 -7.76 -9.21
CA ALA A 29 9.85 -8.10 -9.18
C ALA A 29 10.08 -9.54 -9.64
N ALA A 30 9.31 -10.49 -9.13
CA ALA A 30 9.42 -11.89 -9.52
C ALA A 30 9.07 -12.09 -11.01
N ARG A 31 8.01 -11.42 -11.46
CA ARG A 31 7.57 -11.54 -12.84
C ARG A 31 8.59 -10.97 -13.82
N TRP A 32 9.15 -9.81 -13.52
CA TRP A 32 10.09 -9.13 -14.41
C TRP A 32 11.52 -9.70 -14.34
N LEU A 33 11.97 -10.14 -13.18
CA LEU A 33 13.35 -10.58 -12.98
C LEU A 33 13.53 -12.09 -13.10
N ALA A 34 12.50 -12.87 -12.77
CA ALA A 34 12.59 -14.35 -12.80
C ALA A 34 11.54 -15.00 -13.71
N GLY A 35 10.61 -14.24 -14.28
CA GLY A 35 9.58 -14.74 -15.19
C GLY A 35 8.57 -15.67 -14.52
N VAL A 36 8.40 -15.58 -13.21
CA VAL A 36 7.52 -16.47 -12.44
C VAL A 36 6.40 -15.69 -11.74
N ASP A 37 5.29 -16.37 -11.46
CA ASP A 37 4.24 -15.86 -10.59
C ASP A 37 4.61 -16.20 -9.15
N LEU A 38 4.96 -15.17 -8.36
CA LEU A 38 5.42 -15.34 -6.98
C LEU A 38 4.38 -16.05 -6.09
N ARG A 39 3.10 -15.92 -6.42
CA ARG A 39 2.02 -16.58 -5.68
C ARG A 39 2.04 -18.11 -5.80
N GLN A 40 2.76 -18.62 -6.79
CA GLN A 40 2.91 -20.06 -7.05
C GLN A 40 4.30 -20.58 -6.71
N GLN A 41 5.12 -19.76 -6.04
CA GLN A 41 6.50 -20.09 -5.69
C GLN A 41 6.73 -19.93 -4.20
N GLY A 42 7.64 -20.72 -3.65
CA GLY A 42 8.01 -20.64 -2.24
C GLY A 42 6.77 -20.74 -1.32
N SER A 43 6.58 -19.75 -0.45
CA SER A 43 5.42 -19.68 0.45
C SER A 43 4.13 -19.24 -0.23
N GLY A 44 4.19 -18.78 -1.47
CA GLY A 44 3.04 -18.20 -2.17
C GLY A 44 2.76 -16.75 -1.79
N SER A 45 3.47 -16.18 -0.84
CA SER A 45 3.33 -14.79 -0.44
C SER A 45 3.97 -13.86 -1.47
N THR A 46 3.44 -12.65 -1.62
CA THR A 46 4.02 -11.61 -2.47
C THR A 46 4.97 -10.67 -1.71
N GLY A 47 5.28 -10.98 -0.45
CA GLY A 47 6.16 -10.17 0.38
C GLY A 47 7.64 -10.34 0.09
N ALA A 48 8.44 -9.43 0.64
CA ALA A 48 9.90 -9.39 0.42
C ALA A 48 10.59 -10.68 0.86
N THR A 49 10.12 -11.34 1.91
CA THR A 49 10.70 -12.60 2.38
C THR A 49 10.60 -13.69 1.33
N ASN A 50 9.46 -13.80 0.65
CA ASN A 50 9.31 -14.78 -0.42
C ASN A 50 10.10 -14.37 -1.68
N VAL A 51 10.21 -13.08 -1.95
CA VAL A 51 11.10 -12.58 -3.01
C VAL A 51 12.54 -12.99 -2.72
N LEU A 52 12.97 -12.90 -1.46
CA LEU A 52 14.31 -13.35 -1.05
C LEU A 52 14.54 -14.83 -1.37
N ARG A 53 13.55 -15.68 -1.12
CA ARG A 53 13.64 -17.13 -1.40
C ARG A 53 13.68 -17.44 -2.88
N VAL A 54 12.84 -16.78 -3.68
CA VAL A 54 12.58 -17.14 -5.08
C VAL A 54 13.50 -16.38 -6.03
N VAL A 55 13.75 -15.11 -5.78
CA VAL A 55 14.46 -14.23 -6.73
C VAL A 55 15.86 -13.87 -6.24
N GLY A 56 16.01 -13.52 -4.97
CA GLY A 56 17.32 -13.21 -4.38
C GLY A 56 17.35 -11.98 -3.49
N LYS A 57 18.53 -11.69 -2.94
CA LYS A 57 18.74 -10.65 -1.92
C LYS A 57 18.53 -9.24 -2.45
N GLY A 58 19.10 -8.91 -3.61
CA GLY A 58 18.97 -7.57 -4.21
C GLY A 58 17.52 -7.19 -4.49
N PRO A 59 16.79 -8.01 -5.28
CA PRO A 59 15.37 -7.79 -5.52
C PRO A 59 14.53 -7.73 -4.25
N ALA A 60 14.82 -8.57 -3.25
CA ALA A 60 14.09 -8.56 -1.98
C ALA A 60 14.27 -7.23 -1.23
N LEU A 61 15.48 -6.68 -1.22
CA LEU A 61 15.74 -5.37 -0.60
C LEU A 61 14.97 -4.26 -1.32
N VAL A 62 14.98 -4.26 -2.64
CA VAL A 62 14.23 -3.26 -3.43
C VAL A 62 12.74 -3.37 -3.14
N VAL A 63 12.18 -4.57 -3.11
CA VAL A 63 10.76 -4.80 -2.78
C VAL A 63 10.45 -4.30 -1.38
N PHE A 64 11.28 -4.60 -0.41
CA PHE A 64 11.10 -4.11 0.96
C PHE A 64 11.06 -2.58 1.00
N LEU A 65 12.01 -1.92 0.34
CA LEU A 65 12.05 -0.45 0.30
C LEU A 65 10.83 0.14 -0.40
N VAL A 66 10.40 -0.44 -1.51
CA VAL A 66 9.18 0.01 -2.21
C VAL A 66 7.95 -0.16 -1.32
N ASP A 67 7.85 -1.28 -0.61
CA ASP A 67 6.73 -1.53 0.30
C ASP A 67 6.68 -0.50 1.45
N VAL A 68 7.83 -0.14 1.99
CA VAL A 68 7.92 0.94 3.00
C VAL A 68 7.53 2.28 2.40
N LEU A 69 8.03 2.59 1.21
CA LEU A 69 7.78 3.88 0.54
C LEU A 69 6.30 4.03 0.17
N LYS A 70 5.65 2.99 -0.33
CA LYS A 70 4.23 3.10 -0.69
C LYS A 70 3.34 3.34 0.52
N GLY A 71 3.63 2.70 1.66
CA GLY A 71 2.93 2.94 2.92
C GLY A 71 3.18 4.34 3.46
N THR A 72 4.44 4.80 3.43
CA THR A 72 4.81 6.16 3.82
C THR A 72 4.13 7.19 2.94
N ALA A 73 4.11 6.97 1.62
CA ALA A 73 3.45 7.88 0.67
C ALA A 73 1.95 7.99 0.97
N ALA A 74 1.28 6.88 1.30
CA ALA A 74 -0.13 6.88 1.66
C ALA A 74 -0.42 7.75 2.90
N VAL A 75 0.41 7.61 3.94
CA VAL A 75 0.27 8.41 5.17
C VAL A 75 0.56 9.89 4.91
N LEU A 76 1.62 10.20 4.15
CA LEU A 76 1.96 11.58 3.82
C LEU A 76 0.88 12.24 2.96
N LEU A 77 0.30 11.49 2.00
CA LEU A 77 -0.82 11.98 1.21
C LEU A 77 -2.02 12.33 2.10
N ALA A 78 -2.35 11.44 3.04
CA ALA A 78 -3.44 11.68 3.98
C ALA A 78 -3.19 12.93 4.81
N LYS A 79 -1.98 13.12 5.32
CA LYS A 79 -1.61 14.33 6.07
C LYS A 79 -1.74 15.58 5.21
N ALA A 80 -1.22 15.55 3.99
CA ALA A 80 -1.24 16.70 3.10
C ALA A 80 -2.67 17.13 2.73
N VAL A 81 -3.58 16.17 2.56
CA VAL A 81 -4.96 16.47 2.15
C VAL A 81 -5.85 16.77 3.35
N LEU A 82 -5.72 16.00 4.44
CA LEU A 82 -6.64 16.06 5.57
C LEU A 82 -6.16 16.96 6.71
N GLN A 83 -4.88 17.30 6.74
CA GLN A 83 -4.26 18.16 7.74
C GLN A 83 -3.52 19.33 7.07
N PRO A 84 -4.21 20.20 6.33
CA PRO A 84 -3.55 21.39 5.80
C PRO A 84 -3.05 22.26 6.95
N LEU A 85 -2.15 23.18 6.65
CA LEU A 85 -1.47 24.01 7.65
C LEU A 85 -2.44 24.53 8.74
N GLY A 86 -2.17 24.19 9.99
CA GLY A 86 -2.95 24.64 11.14
C GLY A 86 -4.20 23.83 11.45
N SER A 87 -4.48 22.77 10.71
CA SER A 87 -5.70 21.96 10.87
C SER A 87 -5.45 20.59 11.49
N PHE A 88 -4.60 20.54 12.50
CA PHE A 88 -4.29 19.31 13.22
C PHE A 88 -5.35 19.05 14.29
N THR A 89 -6.25 18.11 14.04
CA THR A 89 -7.30 17.71 14.98
C THR A 89 -7.21 16.22 15.26
N THR A 90 -7.78 15.78 16.40
CA THR A 90 -7.86 14.35 16.72
C THR A 90 -8.60 13.57 15.64
N ALA A 91 -9.68 14.14 15.08
CA ALA A 91 -10.43 13.50 14.00
C ALA A 91 -9.56 13.30 12.75
N SER A 92 -8.77 14.31 12.34
CA SER A 92 -7.90 14.17 11.18
C SER A 92 -6.76 13.18 11.43
N ASP A 93 -6.26 13.07 12.67
CA ASP A 93 -5.26 12.07 13.04
C ASP A 93 -5.80 10.64 12.87
N TRP A 94 -7.05 10.40 13.27
CA TRP A 94 -7.67 9.09 13.07
C TRP A 94 -7.86 8.75 11.60
N TRP A 95 -8.19 9.74 10.77
CA TRP A 95 -8.28 9.53 9.32
C TRP A 95 -6.91 9.22 8.70
N VAL A 96 -5.83 9.81 9.21
CA VAL A 96 -4.46 9.48 8.79
C VAL A 96 -4.11 8.03 9.17
N VAL A 97 -4.46 7.62 10.39
CA VAL A 97 -4.29 6.21 10.80
C VAL A 97 -5.09 5.28 9.90
N ALA A 98 -6.35 5.64 9.59
CA ALA A 98 -7.18 4.84 8.68
C ALA A 98 -6.55 4.71 7.28
N ALA A 99 -5.90 5.77 6.78
CA ALA A 99 -5.18 5.72 5.50
C ALA A 99 -4.01 4.73 5.56
N GLY A 100 -3.25 4.72 6.65
CA GLY A 100 -2.18 3.74 6.85
C GLY A 100 -2.71 2.31 6.85
N LEU A 101 -3.85 2.08 7.52
CA LEU A 101 -4.50 0.77 7.53
C LEU A 101 -5.04 0.39 6.15
N ALA A 102 -5.58 1.35 5.39
CA ALA A 102 -6.03 1.12 4.02
C ALA A 102 -4.86 0.70 3.11
N ALA A 103 -3.70 1.35 3.25
CA ALA A 103 -2.49 0.96 2.52
C ALA A 103 -2.04 -0.45 2.90
N LEU A 104 -2.11 -0.81 4.18
CA LEU A 104 -1.80 -2.16 4.64
C LEU A 104 -2.77 -3.18 4.06
N ALA A 105 -4.06 -2.85 4.01
CA ALA A 105 -5.07 -3.72 3.38
C ALA A 105 -4.78 -3.89 1.89
N GLY A 106 -4.37 -2.83 1.19
CA GLY A 106 -3.96 -2.90 -0.20
C GLY A 106 -2.72 -3.78 -0.41
N HIS A 107 -1.75 -3.68 0.48
CA HIS A 107 -0.56 -4.52 0.46
C HIS A 107 -0.92 -6.01 0.64
N SER A 108 -1.85 -6.31 1.55
CA SER A 108 -2.25 -7.69 1.85
C SER A 108 -3.22 -8.27 0.83
N TRP A 109 -4.14 -7.46 0.31
CA TRP A 109 -5.17 -7.87 -0.65
C TRP A 109 -5.23 -6.91 -1.85
N PRO A 110 -4.20 -6.92 -2.71
CA PRO A 110 -4.14 -5.98 -3.83
C PRO A 110 -5.21 -6.25 -4.89
N VAL A 111 -5.90 -5.20 -5.26
CA VAL A 111 -6.95 -5.28 -6.30
C VAL A 111 -6.38 -5.75 -7.65
N TRP A 112 -5.15 -5.33 -7.96
CA TRP A 112 -4.48 -5.68 -9.23
C TRP A 112 -4.20 -7.16 -9.38
N LEU A 113 -4.17 -7.91 -8.28
CA LEU A 113 -3.97 -9.36 -8.26
C LEU A 113 -5.26 -10.11 -7.88
N GLY A 114 -6.43 -9.50 -8.06
CA GLY A 114 -7.72 -10.09 -7.70
C GLY A 114 -7.83 -10.36 -6.19
N TRP A 115 -7.29 -9.46 -5.38
CA TRP A 115 -7.25 -9.54 -3.91
C TRP A 115 -6.47 -10.75 -3.37
N ARG A 116 -5.54 -11.28 -4.15
CA ARG A 116 -4.69 -12.43 -3.76
C ARG A 116 -3.23 -11.98 -3.68
N GLY A 117 -2.87 -11.48 -2.55
CA GLY A 117 -1.52 -11.01 -2.29
C GLY A 117 -0.59 -11.98 -1.55
#